data_8da469f66fd80a496da85678037a7242
#
_entry.id   8da469f66fd80a496da85678037a7242
#
_cell.length_a   1.000
_cell.length_b   1.000
_cell.length_c   1.000
_cell.angle_alpha   90.00
_cell.angle_beta   90.00
_cell.angle_gamma   90.00
#
_symmetry.space_group_name_H-M   'P 1'
#
loop_
_entity.id
_entity.type
_entity.pdbx_description
1 polymer ?
#
loop_
_entity_poly.entity_id
_entity_poly.type
_entity_poly.pdbx_seq_one_letter_code
_entity_poly.pdbx_strand_id
1 'polypeptide(L)'
;MISFNKLNLEVKSENPQRGVSRMHFYSSRLNLLNALLVSTALASCGQSPDDIATMRVAIDEQILMDTHDVDVADADPLPFAQFEAALLVAVSQNELYRAALAAEIAAKAQVDVASSGTRPQISSSLNAGLIQDASSNNGDVEKGAIAGVNLSQLIYDGGETTANVNRANAEVLIAEADRMVRGNDVASRASQAWVDVWKHQSRAELLASRLTKLNELVGQIERMAANGMVDRSVVDSATRERLEFEMVDLNIQADLQDAELRFERLFNTSPARLRLPENVVTATDIRAAVGAPRQAPELQLSAAELIVARSAVARAEAGFEPRIRLQAGLRSPVDEQDDANGSLGVVVEYVIGDGGRRQSQLESATAQMQRSEAQFTESKQAFETEMNISVARLDAIERSLPVVTQREALAAERIETLQSQLATGQTGLSQLIDAEIQLYRVRDQLVTMRAEREILFLTTGARLGLLARQIGLLDADS
;
A
#
# COMPACT_ATOMS: atom_id res chain seq x y z
N MET A 1 27.70 -35.10 -11.27
CA MET A 1 29.17 -35.42 -11.11
C MET A 1 29.67 -34.66 -9.91
N ILE A 2 30.15 -35.31 -8.88
CA ILE A 2 30.74 -34.91 -7.59
C ILE A 2 29.92 -35.56 -6.46
N SER A 3 30.27 -36.65 -6.13
CA SER A 3 31.22 -37.35 -5.23
C SER A 3 30.67 -37.46 -3.79
N PHE A 4 30.19 -38.67 -3.49
CA PHE A 4 29.91 -39.20 -2.16
C PHE A 4 31.21 -39.49 -1.42
N ASN A 5 31.35 -39.06 -0.19
CA ASN A 5 32.39 -39.49 0.72
C ASN A 5 31.81 -40.40 1.80
N LYS A 6 32.29 -41.65 1.80
CA LYS A 6 31.98 -42.72 2.75
C LYS A 6 32.65 -42.41 4.08
N LEU A 7 31.93 -42.57 5.18
CA LEU A 7 32.55 -42.80 6.50
C LEU A 7 32.30 -44.23 6.91
N ASN A 8 33.38 -44.96 7.02
CA ASN A 8 33.48 -46.32 7.59
C ASN A 8 33.32 -46.26 9.11
N LEU A 9 32.46 -47.08 9.64
CA LEU A 9 32.50 -47.47 11.07
C LEU A 9 32.92 -48.93 11.17
N GLU A 10 34.09 -49.12 11.72
CA GLU A 10 34.61 -50.45 12.12
C GLU A 10 33.83 -50.97 13.33
N VAL A 11 33.32 -52.19 13.17
CA VAL A 11 32.76 -52.99 14.27
C VAL A 11 33.91 -53.84 14.86
N LYS A 12 34.22 -53.62 16.12
CA LYS A 12 35.05 -54.53 16.92
C LYS A 12 34.16 -55.32 17.88
N SER A 13 34.10 -56.61 17.65
CA SER A 13 33.48 -57.62 18.53
C SER A 13 34.47 -58.02 19.61
N GLU A 14 34.00 -58.00 20.83
CA GLU A 14 34.58 -58.88 21.90
C GLU A 14 33.48 -59.17 22.92
N ASN A 15 33.24 -60.45 23.18
CA ASN A 15 32.42 -61.11 24.16
C ASN A 15 33.38 -61.87 25.09
N PRO A 16 33.03 -62.50 26.24
CA PRO A 16 31.96 -62.25 27.23
C PRO A 16 32.46 -62.37 28.71
N GLN A 17 31.49 -62.28 29.60
CA GLN A 17 31.41 -62.88 30.95
C GLN A 17 31.52 -61.98 32.20
N ARG A 18 30.46 -62.16 33.00
CA ARG A 18 30.31 -62.05 34.46
C ARG A 18 29.88 -60.72 35.04
N GLY A 19 28.73 -60.79 35.72
CA GLY A 19 28.47 -60.01 36.91
C GLY A 19 27.06 -59.44 37.04
N VAL A 20 26.20 -60.29 37.60
CA VAL A 20 24.91 -59.84 38.17
C VAL A 20 25.21 -58.83 39.28
N SER A 21 24.66 -57.62 39.19
CA SER A 21 24.09 -56.91 40.35
C SER A 21 23.80 -55.44 40.04
N ARG A 22 22.56 -54.98 40.39
CA ARG A 22 22.17 -53.60 40.63
C ARG A 22 21.85 -52.72 39.39
N MET A 23 20.67 -52.94 38.87
CA MET A 23 19.96 -51.97 38.15
C MET A 23 18.72 -51.54 38.95
N HIS A 24 18.96 -50.71 39.94
CA HIS A 24 17.88 -50.02 40.67
C HIS A 24 18.39 -48.63 41.05
N PHE A 25 18.38 -47.67 40.15
CA PHE A 25 18.52 -46.26 40.51
C PHE A 25 18.51 -45.31 39.30
N TYR A 26 17.69 -45.55 38.27
CA TYR A 26 17.56 -44.57 37.18
C TYR A 26 16.13 -44.18 36.82
N SER A 27 15.10 -44.76 37.42
CA SER A 27 13.71 -44.45 37.12
C SER A 27 13.15 -43.20 37.84
N SER A 28 13.78 -42.77 38.94
CA SER A 28 13.22 -41.65 39.73
C SER A 28 13.65 -40.25 39.28
N ARG A 29 14.68 -40.13 38.43
CA ARG A 29 15.12 -38.81 37.94
C ARG A 29 14.45 -38.40 36.63
N LEU A 30 13.95 -39.33 35.85
CA LEU A 30 13.21 -39.00 34.59
C LEU A 30 11.79 -38.47 34.86
N ASN A 31 11.16 -38.97 35.94
CA ASN A 31 9.83 -38.51 36.33
C ASN A 31 9.83 -37.10 36.96
N LEU A 32 10.93 -36.68 37.60
CA LEU A 32 11.08 -35.34 38.14
C LEU A 32 11.33 -34.28 37.05
N LEU A 33 12.02 -34.65 35.97
CA LEU A 33 12.25 -33.72 34.83
C LEU A 33 10.97 -33.52 34.00
N ASN A 34 10.16 -34.57 33.82
CA ASN A 34 8.88 -34.45 33.11
C ASN A 34 7.82 -33.72 33.96
N ALA A 35 7.83 -33.87 35.28
CA ALA A 35 6.94 -33.08 36.15
C ALA A 35 7.33 -31.59 36.20
N LEU A 36 8.62 -31.27 36.08
CA LEU A 36 9.09 -29.88 36.05
C LEU A 36 8.79 -29.19 34.72
N LEU A 37 8.83 -29.91 33.59
CA LEU A 37 8.46 -29.36 32.24
C LEU A 37 6.96 -29.10 32.10
N VAL A 38 6.10 -29.90 32.71
CA VAL A 38 4.65 -29.70 32.72
C VAL A 38 4.27 -28.55 33.67
N SER A 39 4.97 -28.36 34.78
CA SER A 39 4.69 -27.26 35.71
C SER A 39 5.12 -25.89 35.17
N THR A 40 6.16 -25.83 34.33
CA THR A 40 6.57 -24.56 33.68
C THR A 40 5.65 -24.16 32.51
N ALA A 41 5.03 -25.14 31.81
CA ALA A 41 4.04 -24.85 30.78
C ALA A 41 2.71 -24.35 31.33
N LEU A 42 2.33 -24.73 32.56
CA LEU A 42 1.11 -24.26 33.21
C LEU A 42 1.27 -22.89 33.90
N ALA A 43 2.51 -22.47 34.18
CA ALA A 43 2.79 -21.16 34.78
C ALA A 43 2.77 -20.01 33.75
N SER A 44 2.81 -20.31 32.44
CA SER A 44 2.72 -19.26 31.36
C SER A 44 1.29 -18.96 30.91
N CYS A 45 0.28 -19.68 31.36
CA CYS A 45 -1.13 -19.47 31.04
C CYS A 45 -1.89 -18.56 32.02
N GLY A 46 -1.19 -17.85 32.89
CA GLY A 46 -1.79 -16.99 33.90
C GLY A 46 -1.48 -15.52 33.76
N GLN A 47 -1.35 -15.00 32.51
CA GLN A 47 -1.54 -13.57 32.34
C GLN A 47 -3.02 -13.26 32.49
N SER A 48 -3.38 -12.62 33.62
CA SER A 48 -4.66 -11.97 33.75
C SER A 48 -4.82 -11.02 32.55
N PRO A 49 -6.02 -10.93 31.94
CA PRO A 49 -6.24 -9.96 30.88
C PRO A 49 -5.85 -8.58 31.42
N ASP A 50 -5.01 -7.87 30.66
CA ASP A 50 -4.61 -6.52 31.02
C ASP A 50 -5.87 -5.69 31.28
N ASP A 51 -5.92 -5.03 32.43
CA ASP A 51 -7.01 -4.13 32.76
C ASP A 51 -7.08 -3.03 31.69
N ILE A 52 -8.29 -2.59 31.35
CA ILE A 52 -8.54 -1.52 30.36
C ILE A 52 -7.66 -0.29 30.65
N ALA A 53 -7.35 -0.04 31.92
CA ALA A 53 -6.46 1.04 32.33
C ALA A 53 -5.01 0.81 31.88
N THR A 54 -4.48 -0.40 31.94
CA THR A 54 -3.13 -0.74 31.47
C THR A 54 -3.04 -0.73 29.94
N MET A 55 -4.09 -1.17 29.24
CA MET A 55 -4.17 -1.06 27.78
C MET A 55 -4.20 0.41 27.30
N ARG A 56 -4.92 1.29 28.03
CA ARG A 56 -4.91 2.73 27.70
C ARG A 56 -3.53 3.35 27.89
N VAL A 57 -2.84 3.04 28.97
CA VAL A 57 -1.46 3.51 29.19
C VAL A 57 -0.54 3.03 28.09
N ALA A 58 -0.64 1.76 27.68
CA ALA A 58 0.15 1.21 26.59
C ALA A 58 -0.17 1.89 25.22
N ILE A 59 -1.42 2.23 24.97
CA ILE A 59 -1.83 2.99 23.78
C ILE A 59 -1.29 4.43 23.82
N ASP A 60 -1.41 5.10 24.96
CA ASP A 60 -0.88 6.45 25.14
C ASP A 60 0.65 6.48 24.99
N GLU A 61 1.34 5.48 25.53
CA GLU A 61 2.79 5.33 25.38
C GLU A 61 3.18 5.03 23.94
N GLN A 62 2.43 4.21 23.21
CA GLN A 62 2.64 3.95 21.79
C GLN A 62 2.42 5.20 20.94
N ILE A 63 1.38 5.99 21.23
CA ILE A 63 1.12 7.26 20.54
C ILE A 63 2.25 8.26 20.80
N LEU A 64 2.77 8.31 22.02
CA LEU A 64 3.89 9.19 22.39
C LEU A 64 5.21 8.73 21.74
N MET A 65 5.42 7.43 21.55
CA MET A 65 6.60 6.91 20.85
C MET A 65 6.56 7.25 19.35
N ASP A 66 5.38 7.21 18.72
CA ASP A 66 5.20 7.59 17.31
C ASP A 66 5.27 9.12 17.08
N THR A 67 5.07 9.92 18.13
CA THR A 67 5.25 11.39 18.10
C THR A 67 6.66 11.83 18.45
N HIS A 68 7.61 10.90 18.61
CA HIS A 68 9.01 11.29 18.68
C HIS A 68 9.37 12.00 17.38
N ASP A 69 9.71 13.28 17.55
CA ASP A 69 10.36 14.13 16.58
C ASP A 69 11.17 13.27 15.61
N VAL A 70 10.67 13.12 14.41
CA VAL A 70 11.56 12.92 13.29
C VAL A 70 12.37 14.19 13.31
N ASP A 71 13.54 14.14 13.96
CA ASP A 71 14.58 15.13 13.73
C ASP A 71 14.65 15.22 12.21
N VAL A 72 14.09 16.29 11.68
CA VAL A 72 14.32 16.70 10.31
C VAL A 72 15.81 17.04 10.33
N ALA A 73 16.62 15.96 10.28
CA ALA A 73 18.03 16.12 10.06
C ALA A 73 18.11 17.05 8.86
N ASP A 74 18.96 18.07 8.94
CA ASP A 74 19.35 18.90 7.81
C ASP A 74 19.79 17.98 6.67
N ALA A 75 18.79 17.37 6.00
CA ALA A 75 19.00 16.58 4.82
C ALA A 75 19.42 17.57 3.75
N ASP A 76 20.60 17.38 3.22
CA ASP A 76 21.09 18.16 2.09
C ASP A 76 19.97 18.28 1.05
N PRO A 77 19.69 19.48 0.52
CA PRO A 77 18.61 19.70 -0.43
C PRO A 77 18.74 18.71 -1.58
N LEU A 78 17.64 17.99 -1.88
CA LEU A 78 17.60 16.98 -2.92
C LEU A 78 18.20 17.53 -4.22
N PRO A 79 19.23 16.90 -4.79
CA PRO A 79 19.87 17.40 -6.01
C PRO A 79 18.86 17.39 -7.16
N PHE A 80 18.91 18.40 -8.02
CA PHE A 80 18.00 18.73 -9.11
C PHE A 80 17.65 17.59 -10.12
N ALA A 81 18.32 16.46 -10.04
CA ALA A 81 18.32 15.46 -11.11
C ALA A 81 17.44 14.22 -10.86
N GLN A 82 16.65 14.14 -9.78
CA GLN A 82 16.13 12.83 -9.36
C GLN A 82 14.68 12.85 -8.84
N PHE A 83 13.75 13.43 -9.60
CA PHE A 83 12.32 13.33 -9.28
C PHE A 83 11.89 11.87 -9.08
N GLU A 84 12.26 10.97 -9.99
CA GLU A 84 11.90 9.56 -9.95
C GLU A 84 12.48 8.85 -8.72
N ALA A 85 13.75 9.12 -8.40
CA ALA A 85 14.40 8.56 -7.21
C ALA A 85 13.78 9.11 -5.91
N ALA A 86 13.51 10.41 -5.84
CA ALA A 86 12.83 11.01 -4.70
C ALA A 86 11.41 10.43 -4.52
N LEU A 87 10.69 10.23 -5.62
CA LEU A 87 9.36 9.66 -5.61
C LEU A 87 9.37 8.21 -5.13
N LEU A 88 10.34 7.40 -5.57
CA LEU A 88 10.53 6.04 -5.09
C LEU A 88 10.77 6.00 -3.58
N VAL A 89 11.64 6.88 -3.07
CA VAL A 89 11.91 6.98 -1.63
C VAL A 89 10.64 7.39 -0.87
N ALA A 90 9.92 8.40 -1.34
CA ALA A 90 8.68 8.86 -0.73
C ALA A 90 7.62 7.74 -0.64
N VAL A 91 7.48 6.93 -1.71
CA VAL A 91 6.55 5.79 -1.71
C VAL A 91 7.02 4.69 -0.77
N SER A 92 8.29 4.30 -0.84
CA SER A 92 8.82 3.17 -0.05
C SER A 92 8.84 3.45 1.46
N GLN A 93 8.97 4.70 1.86
CA GLN A 93 8.91 5.12 3.26
C GLN A 93 7.49 5.39 3.77
N ASN A 94 6.51 5.48 2.88
CA ASN A 94 5.15 5.80 3.27
C ASN A 94 4.46 4.65 4.01
N GLU A 95 3.83 4.95 5.15
CA GLU A 95 3.22 3.95 6.02
C GLU A 95 2.06 3.20 5.36
N LEU A 96 1.28 3.85 4.50
CA LEU A 96 0.19 3.18 3.77
C LEU A 96 0.72 2.14 2.78
N TYR A 97 1.81 2.43 2.09
CA TYR A 97 2.47 1.48 1.20
C TYR A 97 3.10 0.32 1.98
N ARG A 98 3.78 0.61 3.10
CA ARG A 98 4.37 -0.40 3.99
C ARG A 98 3.32 -1.31 4.60
N ALA A 99 2.17 -0.76 5.01
CA ALA A 99 1.05 -1.54 5.51
C ALA A 99 0.50 -2.50 4.43
N ALA A 100 0.34 -2.03 3.19
CA ALA A 100 -0.11 -2.88 2.08
C ALA A 100 0.93 -3.96 1.73
N LEU A 101 2.24 -3.66 1.80
CA LEU A 101 3.30 -4.65 1.63
C LEU A 101 3.25 -5.74 2.72
N ALA A 102 3.00 -5.35 3.97
CA ALA A 102 2.82 -6.30 5.07
C ALA A 102 1.57 -7.18 4.87
N ALA A 103 0.48 -6.61 4.35
CA ALA A 103 -0.74 -7.35 4.02
C ALA A 103 -0.50 -8.38 2.90
N GLU A 104 0.30 -8.05 1.88
CA GLU A 104 0.71 -8.98 0.83
C GLU A 104 1.52 -10.17 1.40
N ILE A 105 2.49 -9.89 2.28
CA ILE A 105 3.26 -10.95 2.96
C ILE A 105 2.33 -11.86 3.78
N ALA A 106 1.37 -11.28 4.49
CA ALA A 106 0.37 -12.05 5.25
C ALA A 106 -0.52 -12.91 4.34
N ALA A 107 -0.95 -12.37 3.20
CA ALA A 107 -1.73 -13.13 2.22
C ALA A 107 -0.93 -14.32 1.64
N LYS A 108 0.36 -14.13 1.32
CA LYS A 108 1.25 -15.21 0.87
C LYS A 108 1.38 -16.31 1.92
N ALA A 109 1.55 -15.97 3.19
CA ALA A 109 1.56 -16.95 4.28
C ALA A 109 0.22 -17.70 4.41
N GLN A 110 -0.91 -17.04 4.10
CA GLN A 110 -2.23 -17.66 4.14
C GLN A 110 -2.41 -18.76 3.07
N VAL A 111 -1.69 -18.67 1.94
CA VAL A 111 -1.65 -19.77 0.94
C VAL A 111 -1.02 -21.02 1.55
N ASP A 112 0.06 -20.89 2.32
CA ASP A 112 0.67 -22.02 3.03
C ASP A 112 -0.28 -22.62 4.07
N VAL A 113 -1.03 -21.79 4.78
CA VAL A 113 -2.08 -22.24 5.71
C VAL A 113 -3.16 -23.01 4.96
N ALA A 114 -3.68 -22.51 3.84
CA ALA A 114 -4.68 -23.20 3.05
C ALA A 114 -4.17 -24.54 2.48
N SER A 115 -2.93 -24.56 1.99
CA SER A 115 -2.29 -25.75 1.44
C SER A 115 -1.94 -26.81 2.51
N SER A 116 -1.78 -26.40 3.77
CA SER A 116 -1.47 -27.31 4.88
C SER A 116 -2.55 -28.38 5.07
N GLY A 117 -3.80 -28.11 4.66
CA GLY A 117 -4.90 -29.06 4.71
C GLY A 117 -4.67 -30.34 3.90
N THR A 118 -3.81 -30.29 2.88
CA THR A 118 -3.42 -31.48 2.09
C THR A 118 -2.24 -32.26 2.70
N ARG A 119 -1.57 -31.72 3.71
CA ARG A 119 -0.43 -32.35 4.36
C ARG A 119 -0.87 -33.20 5.56
N PRO A 120 -0.07 -34.22 5.98
CA PRO A 120 -0.38 -34.99 7.19
C PRO A 120 -0.45 -34.07 8.42
N GLN A 121 -1.53 -34.19 9.17
CA GLN A 121 -1.73 -33.46 10.43
C GLN A 121 -1.44 -34.42 11.59
N ILE A 122 -0.48 -34.07 12.45
CA ILE A 122 -0.11 -34.83 13.64
C ILE A 122 -0.53 -34.02 14.86
N SER A 123 -1.30 -34.61 15.74
CA SER A 123 -1.70 -34.01 17.00
C SER A 123 -1.38 -34.95 18.18
N SER A 124 -1.00 -34.36 19.29
CA SER A 124 -0.86 -35.09 20.56
C SER A 124 -1.88 -34.56 21.56
N SER A 125 -2.41 -35.45 22.39
CA SER A 125 -3.34 -35.10 23.46
C SER A 125 -2.96 -35.82 24.75
N LEU A 126 -3.15 -35.12 25.87
CA LEU A 126 -3.07 -35.69 27.20
C LEU A 126 -4.37 -35.34 27.92
N ASN A 127 -5.14 -36.37 28.24
CA ASN A 127 -6.41 -36.22 28.95
C ASN A 127 -6.19 -36.82 30.36
N ALA A 128 -6.36 -36.02 31.38
CA ALA A 128 -6.30 -36.46 32.79
C ALA A 128 -7.63 -36.12 33.47
N GLY A 129 -8.15 -37.10 34.22
CA GLY A 129 -9.45 -36.90 34.86
C GLY A 129 -9.95 -38.15 35.59
N LEU A 130 -11.23 -38.13 35.94
CA LEU A 130 -11.93 -39.29 36.44
C LEU A 130 -12.39 -40.12 35.23
N ILE A 131 -11.93 -41.33 35.09
CA ILE A 131 -12.26 -42.26 34.03
C ILE A 131 -13.13 -43.35 34.64
N GLN A 132 -14.33 -43.57 34.04
CA GLN A 132 -15.19 -44.68 34.38
C GLN A 132 -14.96 -45.79 33.36
N ASP A 133 -14.39 -46.92 33.81
CA ASP A 133 -14.24 -48.07 32.94
C ASP A 133 -15.60 -48.75 32.74
N ALA A 134 -16.12 -48.71 31.51
CA ALA A 134 -17.37 -49.33 31.15
C ALA A 134 -17.29 -50.88 31.13
N SER A 135 -16.10 -51.46 31.19
CA SER A 135 -15.86 -52.92 31.27
C SER A 135 -15.87 -53.47 32.68
N SER A 136 -15.77 -52.63 33.68
CA SER A 136 -15.83 -52.99 35.10
C SER A 136 -17.31 -53.14 35.52
N ASN A 137 -17.69 -54.36 35.94
CA ASN A 137 -19.04 -54.64 36.43
C ASN A 137 -19.46 -53.88 37.70
N ASN A 138 -18.54 -53.10 38.31
CA ASN A 138 -18.78 -52.35 39.55
C ASN A 138 -18.90 -50.83 39.36
N GLY A 139 -18.70 -50.30 38.16
CA GLY A 139 -18.81 -48.85 37.91
C GLY A 139 -17.80 -48.01 38.69
N ASP A 140 -16.65 -48.57 39.02
CA ASP A 140 -15.60 -47.85 39.74
C ASP A 140 -15.05 -46.71 38.88
N VAL A 141 -14.97 -45.54 39.49
CA VAL A 141 -14.42 -44.33 38.87
C VAL A 141 -12.96 -44.17 39.35
N GLU A 142 -12.04 -44.38 38.43
CA GLU A 142 -10.61 -44.25 38.75
C GLU A 142 -10.04 -42.92 38.24
N LYS A 143 -9.00 -42.41 38.91
CA LYS A 143 -8.22 -41.30 38.43
C LYS A 143 -7.20 -41.83 37.42
N GLY A 144 -7.28 -41.38 36.21
CA GLY A 144 -6.38 -41.82 35.16
C GLY A 144 -5.95 -40.70 34.23
N ALA A 145 -4.88 -40.92 33.49
CA ALA A 145 -4.45 -40.06 32.39
C ALA A 145 -4.23 -40.91 31.12
N ILE A 146 -4.67 -40.40 29.98
CA ILE A 146 -4.49 -41.04 28.67
C ILE A 146 -3.69 -40.10 27.78
N ALA A 147 -2.54 -40.58 27.31
CA ALA A 147 -1.78 -39.91 26.25
C ALA A 147 -2.19 -40.48 24.90
N GLY A 148 -2.36 -39.60 23.92
CA GLY A 148 -2.71 -39.97 22.56
C GLY A 148 -1.88 -39.22 21.52
N VAL A 149 -1.56 -39.91 20.41
CA VAL A 149 -1.03 -39.32 19.19
C VAL A 149 -1.96 -39.71 18.06
N ASN A 150 -2.39 -38.73 17.30
CA ASN A 150 -3.28 -38.94 16.15
C ASN A 150 -2.65 -38.32 14.89
N LEU A 151 -2.59 -39.11 13.82
CA LEU A 151 -2.23 -38.69 12.46
C LEU A 151 -3.48 -38.68 11.62
N SER A 152 -3.74 -37.56 10.93
CA SER A 152 -4.83 -37.43 9.96
C SER A 152 -4.29 -36.93 8.65
N GLN A 153 -4.61 -37.61 7.54
CA GLN A 153 -4.25 -37.22 6.19
C GLN A 153 -5.50 -37.16 5.32
N LEU A 154 -5.75 -35.99 4.75
CA LEU A 154 -6.80 -35.83 3.75
C LEU A 154 -6.41 -36.57 2.47
N ILE A 155 -7.31 -37.41 1.96
CA ILE A 155 -7.15 -38.16 0.71
C ILE A 155 -8.04 -37.54 -0.39
N TYR A 156 -9.28 -37.16 -0.03
CA TYR A 156 -10.24 -36.58 -0.97
C TYR A 156 -11.27 -35.76 -0.19
N ASP A 157 -11.67 -34.62 -0.74
CA ASP A 157 -12.67 -33.71 -0.16
C ASP A 157 -13.57 -33.05 -1.23
N GLY A 158 -13.69 -33.65 -2.42
CA GLY A 158 -14.46 -33.06 -3.50
C GLY A 158 -13.85 -31.78 -4.11
N GLY A 159 -12.61 -31.45 -3.76
CA GLY A 159 -11.93 -30.23 -4.22
C GLY A 159 -12.10 -29.04 -3.28
N GLU A 160 -12.64 -29.21 -2.07
CA GLU A 160 -12.81 -28.12 -1.11
C GLU A 160 -11.47 -27.48 -0.75
N THR A 161 -10.44 -28.30 -0.45
CA THR A 161 -9.10 -27.78 -0.15
C THR A 161 -8.49 -27.07 -1.37
N THR A 162 -8.68 -27.61 -2.58
CA THR A 162 -8.24 -26.95 -3.82
C THR A 162 -8.92 -25.58 -4.00
N ALA A 163 -10.23 -25.49 -3.78
CA ALA A 163 -10.97 -24.24 -3.84
C ALA A 163 -10.49 -23.22 -2.78
N ASN A 164 -10.15 -23.69 -1.57
CA ASN A 164 -9.58 -22.85 -0.52
C ASN A 164 -8.17 -22.33 -0.89
N VAL A 165 -7.33 -23.16 -1.51
CA VAL A 165 -5.99 -22.73 -2.01
C VAL A 165 -6.15 -21.73 -3.15
N ASN A 166 -7.05 -21.98 -4.10
CA ASN A 166 -7.34 -21.05 -5.19
C ASN A 166 -7.85 -19.71 -4.68
N ARG A 167 -8.70 -19.74 -3.66
CA ARG A 167 -9.15 -18.52 -2.97
C ARG A 167 -7.98 -17.77 -2.33
N ALA A 168 -7.12 -18.47 -1.59
CA ALA A 168 -5.96 -17.86 -0.95
C ALA A 168 -4.99 -17.27 -1.98
N ASN A 169 -4.76 -17.94 -3.11
CA ASN A 169 -3.97 -17.40 -4.23
C ASN A 169 -4.61 -16.13 -4.82
N ALA A 170 -5.95 -16.11 -4.98
CA ALA A 170 -6.63 -14.90 -5.43
C ALA A 170 -6.57 -13.75 -4.40
N GLU A 171 -6.58 -14.07 -3.11
CA GLU A 171 -6.36 -13.09 -2.03
C GLU A 171 -4.93 -12.51 -2.05
N VAL A 172 -3.91 -13.26 -2.50
CA VAL A 172 -2.58 -12.72 -2.79
C VAL A 172 -2.63 -11.71 -3.93
N LEU A 173 -3.32 -12.05 -5.04
CA LEU A 173 -3.48 -11.10 -6.17
C LEU A 173 -4.22 -9.82 -5.75
N ILE A 174 -5.21 -9.92 -4.86
CA ILE A 174 -5.88 -8.76 -4.26
C ILE A 174 -4.89 -7.92 -3.48
N ALA A 175 -4.08 -8.54 -2.61
CA ALA A 175 -3.11 -7.81 -1.79
C ALA A 175 -2.00 -7.17 -2.63
N GLU A 176 -1.52 -7.83 -3.68
CA GLU A 176 -0.58 -7.28 -4.67
C GLU A 176 -1.19 -6.08 -5.40
N ALA A 177 -2.42 -6.20 -5.89
CA ALA A 177 -3.11 -5.10 -6.56
C ALA A 177 -3.38 -3.93 -5.61
N ASP A 178 -3.80 -4.18 -4.35
CA ASP A 178 -4.00 -3.11 -3.35
C ASP A 178 -2.66 -2.41 -3.03
N ARG A 179 -1.56 -3.14 -2.87
CA ARG A 179 -0.23 -2.54 -2.71
C ARG A 179 0.11 -1.59 -3.87
N MET A 180 -0.22 -2.00 -5.10
CA MET A 180 -0.02 -1.18 -6.29
C MET A 180 -0.92 0.06 -6.30
N VAL A 181 -2.19 -0.09 -5.94
CA VAL A 181 -3.14 1.03 -5.80
C VAL A 181 -2.61 2.02 -4.76
N ARG A 182 -2.19 1.55 -3.57
CA ARG A 182 -1.63 2.40 -2.52
C ARG A 182 -0.34 3.08 -2.94
N GLY A 183 0.57 2.34 -3.59
CA GLY A 183 1.83 2.89 -4.12
C GLY A 183 1.57 4.00 -5.15
N ASN A 184 0.66 3.78 -6.09
CA ASN A 184 0.27 4.77 -7.08
C ASN A 184 -0.43 5.99 -6.48
N ASP A 185 -1.26 5.81 -5.45
CA ASP A 185 -1.92 6.92 -4.75
C ASP A 185 -0.88 7.80 -4.02
N VAL A 186 0.09 7.18 -3.34
CA VAL A 186 1.19 7.92 -2.70
C VAL A 186 2.05 8.61 -3.75
N ALA A 187 2.43 7.92 -4.84
CA ALA A 187 3.21 8.48 -5.94
C ALA A 187 2.49 9.68 -6.59
N SER A 188 1.18 9.55 -6.81
CA SER A 188 0.35 10.63 -7.36
C SER A 188 0.34 11.86 -6.44
N ARG A 189 0.11 11.67 -5.13
CA ARG A 189 0.12 12.77 -4.15
C ARG A 189 1.50 13.41 -4.01
N ALA A 190 2.56 12.61 -4.00
CA ALA A 190 3.93 13.13 -3.94
C ALA A 190 4.30 13.90 -5.21
N SER A 191 3.89 13.41 -6.37
CA SER A 191 4.06 14.10 -7.66
C SER A 191 3.33 15.43 -7.69
N GLN A 192 2.09 15.48 -7.19
CA GLN A 192 1.33 16.73 -7.07
C GLN A 192 2.02 17.72 -6.14
N ALA A 193 2.48 17.27 -4.97
CA ALA A 193 3.19 18.12 -4.02
C ALA A 193 4.47 18.70 -4.63
N TRP A 194 5.24 17.91 -5.39
CA TRP A 194 6.41 18.38 -6.12
C TRP A 194 6.08 19.48 -7.14
N VAL A 195 5.08 19.22 -7.98
CA VAL A 195 4.66 20.17 -9.02
C VAL A 195 4.04 21.44 -8.41
N ASP A 196 3.29 21.32 -7.30
CA ASP A 196 2.72 22.47 -6.61
C ASP A 196 3.81 23.38 -6.02
N VAL A 197 4.84 22.82 -5.38
CA VAL A 197 5.99 23.61 -4.92
C VAL A 197 6.67 24.33 -6.10
N TRP A 198 6.97 23.62 -7.19
CA TRP A 198 7.51 24.23 -8.40
C TRP A 198 6.65 25.37 -8.94
N LYS A 199 5.33 25.15 -9.00
CA LYS A 199 4.36 26.14 -9.45
C LYS A 199 4.43 27.42 -8.62
N HIS A 200 4.35 27.29 -7.29
CA HIS A 200 4.34 28.44 -6.41
C HIS A 200 5.70 29.14 -6.32
N GLN A 201 6.83 28.40 -6.35
CA GLN A 201 8.18 28.98 -6.50
C GLN A 201 8.30 29.78 -7.79
N SER A 202 7.85 29.25 -8.92
CA SER A 202 7.88 29.91 -10.21
C SER A 202 7.01 31.18 -10.24
N ARG A 203 5.82 31.12 -9.63
CA ARG A 203 4.92 32.28 -9.50
C ARG A 203 5.52 33.37 -8.60
N ALA A 204 6.13 33.00 -7.47
CA ALA A 204 6.80 33.93 -6.57
C ALA A 204 7.96 34.66 -7.27
N GLU A 205 8.80 33.96 -8.03
CA GLU A 205 9.89 34.55 -8.80
C GLU A 205 9.37 35.51 -9.89
N LEU A 206 8.34 35.07 -10.61
CA LEU A 206 7.70 35.91 -11.63
C LEU A 206 7.15 37.22 -11.03
N LEU A 207 6.50 37.11 -9.86
CA LEU A 207 5.92 38.25 -9.18
C LEU A 207 6.98 39.18 -8.58
N ALA A 208 8.05 38.63 -7.95
CA ALA A 208 9.15 39.42 -7.40
C ALA A 208 9.84 40.29 -8.49
N SER A 209 10.11 39.67 -9.67
CA SER A 209 10.64 40.40 -10.83
C SER A 209 9.69 41.50 -11.29
N ARG A 210 8.38 41.23 -11.17
CA ARG A 210 7.34 42.18 -11.57
C ARG A 210 7.22 43.36 -10.62
N LEU A 211 7.15 43.08 -9.31
CA LEU A 211 7.08 44.12 -8.27
C LEU A 211 8.27 45.08 -8.35
N THR A 212 9.46 44.56 -8.66
CA THR A 212 10.66 45.42 -8.86
C THR A 212 10.44 46.45 -9.96
N LYS A 213 9.97 46.00 -11.15
CA LYS A 213 9.68 46.90 -12.29
C LYS A 213 8.53 47.86 -11.99
N LEU A 214 7.48 47.41 -11.30
CA LEU A 214 6.34 48.26 -10.94
C LEU A 214 6.76 49.33 -9.96
N ASN A 215 7.58 49.02 -8.96
CA ASN A 215 8.13 49.99 -8.01
C ASN A 215 8.99 51.07 -8.71
N GLU A 216 9.80 50.69 -9.70
CA GLU A 216 10.57 51.62 -10.52
C GLU A 216 9.66 52.59 -11.27
N LEU A 217 8.59 52.05 -11.91
CA LEU A 217 7.60 52.83 -12.66
C LEU A 217 6.81 53.79 -11.76
N VAL A 218 6.33 53.32 -10.61
CA VAL A 218 5.64 54.15 -9.61
C VAL A 218 6.54 55.27 -9.15
N GLY A 219 7.79 55.00 -8.83
CA GLY A 219 8.76 56.04 -8.44
C GLY A 219 9.06 57.05 -9.56
N GLN A 220 9.01 56.66 -10.82
CA GLN A 220 9.08 57.62 -11.96
C GLN A 220 7.84 58.49 -12.02
N ILE A 221 6.64 57.95 -11.89
CA ILE A 221 5.36 58.67 -11.91
C ILE A 221 5.32 59.69 -10.76
N GLU A 222 5.74 59.29 -9.54
CA GLU A 222 5.82 60.20 -8.38
C GLU A 222 6.76 61.39 -8.62
N ARG A 223 7.94 61.16 -9.21
CA ARG A 223 8.85 62.26 -9.60
C ARG A 223 8.27 63.17 -10.65
N MET A 224 7.56 62.62 -11.64
CA MET A 224 6.91 63.44 -12.68
C MET A 224 5.74 64.23 -12.08
N ALA A 225 4.98 63.68 -11.15
CA ALA A 225 3.91 64.43 -10.47
C ALA A 225 4.47 65.54 -9.57
N ALA A 226 5.57 65.30 -8.88
CA ALA A 226 6.26 66.36 -8.09
C ALA A 226 6.73 67.53 -8.95
N ASN A 227 7.06 67.26 -10.20
CA ASN A 227 7.45 68.28 -11.18
C ASN A 227 6.26 68.87 -11.98
N GLY A 228 5.00 68.46 -11.64
CA GLY A 228 3.79 68.96 -12.32
C GLY A 228 3.59 68.40 -13.74
N MET A 229 4.30 67.35 -14.13
CA MET A 229 4.21 66.76 -15.48
C MET A 229 3.08 65.76 -15.64
N VAL A 230 2.55 65.18 -14.55
CA VAL A 230 1.42 64.27 -14.55
C VAL A 230 0.45 64.59 -13.41
N ASP A 231 -0.82 64.23 -13.59
CA ASP A 231 -1.87 64.40 -12.59
C ASP A 231 -1.70 63.46 -11.40
N ARG A 232 -2.12 63.87 -10.22
CA ARG A 232 -2.07 63.08 -8.97
C ARG A 232 -2.91 61.81 -9.09
N SER A 233 -3.96 61.80 -9.87
CA SER A 233 -4.81 60.64 -10.17
C SER A 233 -4.04 59.46 -10.79
N VAL A 234 -2.98 59.78 -11.56
CA VAL A 234 -2.10 58.75 -12.13
C VAL A 234 -1.24 58.09 -11.06
N VAL A 235 -0.71 58.89 -10.09
CA VAL A 235 0.02 58.37 -8.94
C VAL A 235 -0.85 57.47 -8.10
N ASP A 236 -2.08 57.95 -7.81
CA ASP A 236 -3.03 57.17 -6.99
C ASP A 236 -3.44 55.83 -7.66
N SER A 237 -3.55 55.82 -9.01
CA SER A 237 -3.83 54.60 -9.77
C SER A 237 -2.65 53.62 -9.76
N ALA A 238 -1.42 54.12 -10.00
CA ALA A 238 -0.22 53.29 -9.97
C ALA A 238 0.03 52.70 -8.58
N THR A 239 -0.24 53.49 -7.52
CA THR A 239 -0.11 53.05 -6.15
C THR A 239 -1.15 51.92 -5.83
N ARG A 240 -2.37 52.03 -6.27
CA ARG A 240 -3.39 50.97 -6.09
C ARG A 240 -2.98 49.67 -6.77
N GLU A 241 -2.49 49.71 -8.00
CA GLU A 241 -1.97 48.54 -8.69
C GLU A 241 -0.81 47.90 -7.93
N ARG A 242 0.11 48.69 -7.41
CA ARG A 242 1.21 48.17 -6.57
C ARG A 242 0.69 47.45 -5.33
N LEU A 243 -0.30 47.99 -4.62
CA LEU A 243 -0.91 47.37 -3.45
C LEU A 243 -1.66 46.07 -3.78
N GLU A 244 -2.32 46.03 -4.95
CA GLU A 244 -2.95 44.78 -5.44
C GLU A 244 -1.90 43.69 -5.67
N PHE A 245 -0.74 44.00 -6.27
CA PHE A 245 0.34 43.04 -6.45
C PHE A 245 1.00 42.62 -5.13
N GLU A 246 1.11 43.52 -4.14
CA GLU A 246 1.56 43.16 -2.79
C GLU A 246 0.60 42.16 -2.13
N MET A 247 -0.71 42.29 -2.32
CA MET A 247 -1.69 41.32 -1.84
C MET A 247 -1.57 39.97 -2.57
N VAL A 248 -1.30 39.99 -3.87
CA VAL A 248 -1.04 38.75 -4.65
C VAL A 248 0.22 38.07 -4.15
N ASP A 249 1.27 38.83 -3.78
CA ASP A 249 2.51 38.27 -3.23
C ASP A 249 2.26 37.54 -1.91
N LEU A 250 1.53 38.17 -0.98
CA LEU A 250 1.17 37.53 0.28
C LEU A 250 0.40 36.22 0.09
N ASN A 251 -0.51 36.18 -0.88
CA ASN A 251 -1.26 34.96 -1.20
C ASN A 251 -0.36 33.87 -1.80
N ILE A 252 0.55 34.23 -2.72
CA ILE A 252 1.50 33.26 -3.32
C ILE A 252 2.44 32.72 -2.27
N GLN A 253 2.92 33.56 -1.33
CA GLN A 253 3.79 33.11 -0.23
C GLN A 253 3.05 32.14 0.71
N ALA A 254 1.79 32.43 1.04
CA ALA A 254 0.96 31.49 1.83
C ALA A 254 0.73 30.16 1.11
N ASP A 255 0.40 30.20 -0.20
CA ASP A 255 0.23 29.01 -1.04
C ASP A 255 1.54 28.21 -1.15
N LEU A 256 2.69 28.89 -1.25
CA LEU A 256 4.01 28.27 -1.29
C LEU A 256 4.31 27.54 0.02
N GLN A 257 4.10 28.20 1.15
CA GLN A 257 4.30 27.59 2.46
C GLN A 257 3.42 26.34 2.65
N ASP A 258 2.17 26.40 2.21
CA ASP A 258 1.23 25.28 2.25
C ASP A 258 1.72 24.11 1.37
N ALA A 259 2.26 24.41 0.19
CA ALA A 259 2.82 23.41 -0.73
C ALA A 259 4.11 22.78 -0.14
N GLU A 260 4.97 23.59 0.47
CA GLU A 260 6.19 23.13 1.14
C GLU A 260 5.90 22.19 2.31
N LEU A 261 4.94 22.51 3.16
CA LEU A 261 4.52 21.64 4.27
C LEU A 261 3.95 20.29 3.76
N ARG A 262 3.19 20.30 2.66
CA ARG A 262 2.72 19.05 2.03
C ARG A 262 3.86 18.24 1.43
N PHE A 263 4.82 18.90 0.83
CA PHE A 263 6.04 18.27 0.31
C PHE A 263 6.86 17.64 1.44
N GLU A 264 7.15 18.39 2.52
CA GLU A 264 7.89 17.89 3.68
C GLU A 264 7.25 16.65 4.30
N ARG A 265 5.93 16.63 4.42
CA ARG A 265 5.19 15.46 4.92
C ARG A 265 5.38 14.20 4.06
N LEU A 266 5.56 14.34 2.74
CA LEU A 266 5.63 13.21 1.81
C LEU A 266 7.07 12.77 1.54
N PHE A 267 8.01 13.71 1.54
CA PHE A 267 9.41 13.45 1.21
C PHE A 267 10.34 13.45 2.43
N ASN A 268 9.84 13.80 3.63
CA ASN A 268 10.60 13.94 4.87
C ASN A 268 11.82 14.87 4.74
N THR A 269 11.75 15.90 3.89
CA THR A 269 12.80 16.89 3.65
C THR A 269 12.19 18.17 3.13
N SER A 270 12.81 19.30 3.45
CA SER A 270 12.40 20.60 2.92
C SER A 270 12.75 20.71 1.43
N PRO A 271 11.84 21.28 0.60
CA PRO A 271 12.09 21.42 -0.82
C PRO A 271 13.14 22.50 -1.10
N ALA A 272 14.18 22.16 -1.85
CA ALA A 272 15.02 23.13 -2.51
C ALA A 272 14.29 23.77 -3.71
N ARG A 273 14.98 24.50 -4.57
CA ARG A 273 14.42 24.95 -5.85
C ARG A 273 14.16 23.75 -6.75
N LEU A 274 12.88 23.43 -6.96
CA LEU A 274 12.45 22.28 -7.76
C LEU A 274 12.40 22.61 -9.25
N ARG A 275 12.51 21.55 -10.08
CA ARG A 275 12.24 21.62 -11.51
C ARG A 275 10.96 20.89 -11.84
N LEU A 276 10.27 21.33 -12.90
CA LEU A 276 9.11 20.61 -13.42
C LEU A 276 9.57 19.24 -13.97
N PRO A 277 8.95 18.11 -13.55
CA PRO A 277 9.34 16.77 -13.98
C PRO A 277 8.75 16.44 -15.37
N GLU A 278 9.29 17.07 -16.41
CA GLU A 278 8.79 16.93 -17.78
C GLU A 278 9.15 15.54 -18.37
N ASN A 279 8.22 14.96 -19.14
CA ASN A 279 8.40 13.70 -19.90
C ASN A 279 8.58 12.41 -19.06
N VAL A 280 8.20 12.38 -17.81
CA VAL A 280 8.17 11.16 -16.98
C VAL A 280 7.13 10.18 -17.54
N VAL A 281 5.94 10.68 -17.87
CA VAL A 281 4.87 9.97 -18.58
C VAL A 281 4.46 10.81 -19.77
N THR A 282 4.35 10.21 -20.95
CA THR A 282 4.00 10.95 -22.18
C THR A 282 2.56 10.70 -22.62
N ALA A 283 2.02 11.60 -23.44
CA ALA A 283 0.69 11.43 -24.05
C ALA A 283 0.58 10.13 -24.87
N THR A 284 1.69 9.71 -25.49
CA THR A 284 1.74 8.46 -26.26
C THR A 284 1.60 7.25 -25.35
N ASP A 285 2.30 7.24 -24.21
CA ASP A 285 2.23 6.17 -23.22
C ASP A 285 0.82 6.04 -22.65
N ILE A 286 0.20 7.16 -22.30
CA ILE A 286 -1.18 7.20 -21.78
C ILE A 286 -2.16 6.65 -22.81
N ARG A 287 -2.12 7.12 -24.07
CA ARG A 287 -3.04 6.63 -25.12
C ARG A 287 -2.86 5.14 -25.40
N ALA A 288 -1.62 4.66 -25.41
CA ALA A 288 -1.33 3.23 -25.55
C ALA A 288 -1.90 2.40 -24.39
N ALA A 289 -1.71 2.87 -23.16
CA ALA A 289 -2.18 2.19 -21.96
C ALA A 289 -3.71 2.20 -21.82
N VAL A 290 -4.38 3.31 -22.22
CA VAL A 290 -5.85 3.39 -22.22
C VAL A 290 -6.45 2.41 -23.23
N GLY A 291 -5.77 2.15 -24.36
CA GLY A 291 -6.21 1.15 -25.34
C GLY A 291 -6.12 -0.31 -24.86
N ALA A 292 -5.30 -0.60 -23.86
CA ALA A 292 -5.14 -1.92 -23.27
C ALA A 292 -4.82 -1.83 -21.77
N PRO A 293 -5.79 -1.52 -20.89
CA PRO A 293 -5.54 -1.19 -19.48
C PRO A 293 -5.28 -2.42 -18.60
N ARG A 294 -4.54 -3.41 -19.12
CA ARG A 294 -4.27 -4.67 -18.41
C ARG A 294 -3.47 -4.49 -17.12
N GLN A 295 -2.75 -3.38 -17.02
CA GLN A 295 -1.85 -3.08 -15.90
C GLN A 295 -2.45 -2.06 -14.92
N ALA A 296 -3.69 -1.64 -15.13
CA ALA A 296 -4.39 -0.76 -14.21
C ALA A 296 -4.66 -1.51 -12.88
N PRO A 297 -4.05 -1.11 -11.76
CA PRO A 297 -4.16 -1.87 -10.50
C PRO A 297 -5.59 -1.97 -9.99
N GLU A 298 -6.42 -0.95 -10.21
CA GLU A 298 -7.84 -0.94 -9.84
C GLU A 298 -8.63 -2.03 -10.57
N LEU A 299 -8.31 -2.31 -11.85
CA LEU A 299 -8.95 -3.36 -12.63
C LEU A 299 -8.44 -4.75 -12.23
N GLN A 300 -7.15 -4.86 -11.91
CA GLN A 300 -6.56 -6.09 -11.39
C GLN A 300 -7.19 -6.47 -10.05
N LEU A 301 -7.40 -5.49 -9.15
CA LEU A 301 -8.05 -5.69 -7.87
C LEU A 301 -9.46 -6.27 -8.05
N SER A 302 -10.31 -5.61 -8.84
CA SER A 302 -11.69 -6.06 -9.06
C SER A 302 -11.80 -7.39 -9.82
N ALA A 303 -10.83 -7.68 -10.70
CA ALA A 303 -10.75 -9.00 -11.36
C ALA A 303 -10.37 -10.10 -10.36
N ALA A 304 -9.43 -9.85 -9.44
CA ALA A 304 -9.04 -10.80 -8.41
C ALA A 304 -10.19 -11.06 -7.41
N GLU A 305 -10.98 -10.04 -7.05
CA GLU A 305 -12.20 -10.21 -6.25
C GLU A 305 -13.22 -11.14 -6.92
N LEU A 306 -13.38 -11.07 -8.25
CA LEU A 306 -14.22 -11.99 -9.00
C LEU A 306 -13.69 -13.43 -8.92
N ILE A 307 -12.37 -13.65 -8.94
CA ILE A 307 -11.76 -14.99 -8.79
C ILE A 307 -12.04 -15.54 -7.39
N VAL A 308 -11.97 -14.70 -6.34
CA VAL A 308 -12.35 -15.10 -4.97
C VAL A 308 -13.82 -15.58 -4.93
N ALA A 309 -14.72 -14.82 -5.55
CA ALA A 309 -16.13 -15.19 -5.59
C ALA A 309 -16.39 -16.51 -6.36
N ARG A 310 -15.68 -16.75 -7.46
CA ARG A 310 -15.71 -18.03 -8.19
C ARG A 310 -15.20 -19.21 -7.35
N SER A 311 -14.13 -19.00 -6.60
CA SER A 311 -13.60 -20.01 -5.69
C SER A 311 -14.57 -20.36 -4.56
N ALA A 312 -15.39 -19.39 -4.12
CA ALA A 312 -16.45 -19.64 -3.14
C ALA A 312 -17.56 -20.53 -3.69
N VAL A 313 -17.91 -20.38 -4.98
CA VAL A 313 -18.86 -21.31 -5.65
C VAL A 313 -18.29 -22.72 -5.72
N ALA A 314 -17.05 -22.87 -6.20
CA ALA A 314 -16.38 -24.18 -6.28
C ALA A 314 -16.30 -24.87 -4.90
N ARG A 315 -16.03 -24.10 -3.84
CA ARG A 315 -16.05 -24.62 -2.47
C ARG A 315 -17.45 -25.09 -2.03
N ALA A 316 -18.50 -24.35 -2.39
CA ALA A 316 -19.88 -24.72 -2.06
C ALA A 316 -20.30 -26.00 -2.81
N GLU A 317 -19.88 -26.18 -4.07
CA GLU A 317 -20.06 -27.38 -4.85
C GLU A 317 -19.34 -28.58 -4.24
N ALA A 318 -18.09 -28.41 -3.81
CA ALA A 318 -17.31 -29.45 -3.12
C ALA A 318 -18.01 -29.97 -1.84
N GLY A 319 -18.83 -29.15 -1.21
CA GLY A 319 -19.63 -29.55 -0.03
C GLY A 319 -20.65 -30.66 -0.30
N PHE A 320 -20.97 -30.99 -1.56
CA PHE A 320 -21.85 -32.11 -1.93
C PHE A 320 -21.10 -33.43 -2.08
N GLU A 321 -19.77 -33.41 -2.11
CA GLU A 321 -18.92 -34.56 -2.27
C GLU A 321 -18.54 -35.21 -0.94
N PRO A 322 -18.19 -36.51 -0.93
CA PRO A 322 -17.71 -37.17 0.27
C PRO A 322 -16.29 -36.70 0.64
N ARG A 323 -16.00 -36.71 1.95
CA ARG A 323 -14.62 -36.49 2.48
C ARG A 323 -14.01 -37.83 2.87
N ILE A 324 -12.82 -38.09 2.40
CA ILE A 324 -12.06 -39.32 2.69
C ILE A 324 -10.75 -38.94 3.39
N ARG A 325 -10.54 -39.47 4.58
CA ARG A 325 -9.34 -39.26 5.37
C ARG A 325 -8.71 -40.57 5.80
N LEU A 326 -7.40 -40.66 5.72
CA LEU A 326 -6.61 -41.67 6.40
C LEU A 326 -6.35 -41.21 7.82
N GLN A 327 -6.68 -42.08 8.81
CA GLN A 327 -6.41 -41.78 10.22
C GLN A 327 -5.60 -42.89 10.84
N ALA A 328 -4.57 -42.54 11.63
CA ALA A 328 -3.84 -43.46 12.47
C ALA A 328 -3.77 -42.87 13.88
N GLY A 329 -4.08 -43.67 14.87
CA GLY A 329 -4.06 -43.23 16.27
C GLY A 329 -3.33 -44.22 17.16
N LEU A 330 -2.59 -43.69 18.13
CA LEU A 330 -2.02 -44.45 19.21
C LEU A 330 -2.51 -43.82 20.52
N ARG A 331 -3.08 -44.60 21.41
CA ARG A 331 -3.52 -44.18 22.73
C ARG A 331 -2.88 -45.10 23.77
N SER A 332 -2.28 -44.51 24.80
CA SER A 332 -1.69 -45.24 25.89
C SER A 332 -2.15 -44.62 27.22
N PRO A 333 -2.72 -45.40 28.11
CA PRO A 333 -2.87 -44.99 29.50
C PRO A 333 -1.50 -44.65 30.09
N VAL A 334 -1.46 -43.63 30.93
CA VAL A 334 -0.22 -43.24 31.63
C VAL A 334 0.02 -44.13 32.87
N ASP A 335 -1.01 -44.88 33.28
CA ASP A 335 -0.95 -45.82 34.39
C ASP A 335 -0.50 -47.23 33.92
N GLU A 336 0.23 -47.95 34.75
CA GLU A 336 0.99 -49.17 34.38
C GLU A 336 0.11 -50.43 34.12
N GLN A 337 -1.23 -50.30 34.18
CA GLN A 337 -2.13 -51.47 34.15
C GLN A 337 -2.84 -51.72 32.80
N ASP A 338 -2.83 -50.76 31.87
CA ASP A 338 -3.53 -50.91 30.60
C ASP A 338 -2.59 -50.87 29.39
N ASP A 339 -2.88 -51.67 28.37
CA ASP A 339 -2.11 -51.78 27.13
C ASP A 339 -2.35 -50.59 26.19
N ALA A 340 -1.31 -50.18 25.46
CA ALA A 340 -1.41 -49.18 24.41
C ALA A 340 -2.26 -49.70 23.24
N ASN A 341 -3.23 -48.91 22.79
CA ASN A 341 -4.12 -49.24 21.69
C ASN A 341 -3.77 -48.41 20.43
N GLY A 342 -3.47 -49.12 19.32
CA GLY A 342 -3.22 -48.53 18.01
C GLY A 342 -4.40 -48.72 17.06
N SER A 343 -4.72 -47.75 16.26
CA SER A 343 -5.71 -47.82 15.21
C SER A 343 -5.19 -47.26 13.89
N LEU A 344 -5.55 -47.89 12.77
CA LEU A 344 -5.31 -47.37 11.41
C LEU A 344 -6.57 -47.64 10.59
N GLY A 345 -7.08 -46.61 9.92
CA GLY A 345 -8.30 -46.75 9.16
C GLY A 345 -8.50 -45.62 8.16
N VAL A 346 -9.44 -45.81 7.26
CA VAL A 346 -9.96 -44.81 6.34
C VAL A 346 -11.32 -44.36 6.85
N VAL A 347 -11.51 -43.09 7.03
CA VAL A 347 -12.78 -42.48 7.41
C VAL A 347 -13.39 -41.83 6.19
N VAL A 348 -14.62 -42.26 5.82
CA VAL A 348 -15.42 -41.64 4.77
C VAL A 348 -16.59 -40.93 5.44
N GLU A 349 -16.67 -39.63 5.25
CA GLU A 349 -17.77 -38.81 5.75
C GLU A 349 -18.59 -38.28 4.58
N TYR A 350 -19.90 -38.61 4.58
CA TYR A 350 -20.82 -38.10 3.58
C TYR A 350 -22.13 -37.67 4.26
N VAL A 351 -22.50 -36.41 4.00
CA VAL A 351 -23.72 -35.86 4.59
C VAL A 351 -24.91 -36.17 3.67
N ILE A 352 -25.78 -37.05 4.10
CA ILE A 352 -26.97 -37.49 3.32
C ILE A 352 -28.07 -36.43 3.35
N GLY A 353 -28.28 -35.75 4.47
CA GLY A 353 -29.30 -34.71 4.62
C GLY A 353 -28.89 -33.67 5.62
N ASP A 354 -29.07 -32.40 5.28
CA ASP A 354 -28.66 -31.23 6.10
C ASP A 354 -29.75 -30.14 6.15
N GLY A 355 -30.98 -30.49 5.83
CA GLY A 355 -32.11 -29.55 5.82
C GLY A 355 -32.02 -28.45 4.74
N GLY A 356 -31.29 -28.69 3.66
CA GLY A 356 -31.15 -27.76 2.53
C GLY A 356 -30.00 -26.74 2.71
N ARG A 357 -29.18 -26.85 3.78
CA ARG A 357 -28.10 -25.92 4.08
C ARG A 357 -27.09 -25.77 2.93
N ARG A 358 -26.59 -26.88 2.34
CA ARG A 358 -25.65 -26.88 1.23
C ARG A 358 -26.22 -26.21 -0.02
N GLN A 359 -27.50 -26.51 -0.34
CA GLN A 359 -28.18 -25.87 -1.47
C GLN A 359 -28.27 -24.37 -1.31
N SER A 360 -28.67 -23.89 -0.13
CA SER A 360 -28.75 -22.44 0.15
C SER A 360 -27.35 -21.77 0.18
N GLN A 361 -26.32 -22.51 0.60
CA GLN A 361 -24.95 -22.02 0.53
C GLN A 361 -24.47 -21.86 -0.92
N LEU A 362 -24.79 -22.83 -1.81
CA LEU A 362 -24.45 -22.72 -3.24
C LEU A 362 -25.22 -21.59 -3.92
N GLU A 363 -26.50 -21.42 -3.63
CA GLU A 363 -27.28 -20.28 -4.15
C GLU A 363 -26.71 -18.94 -3.70
N SER A 364 -26.36 -18.84 -2.43
CA SER A 364 -25.73 -17.63 -1.87
C SER A 364 -24.38 -17.33 -2.54
N ALA A 365 -23.53 -18.35 -2.70
CA ALA A 365 -22.22 -18.19 -3.35
C ALA A 365 -22.37 -17.78 -4.84
N THR A 366 -23.34 -18.39 -5.55
CA THR A 366 -23.64 -18.06 -6.95
C THR A 366 -24.14 -16.62 -7.09
N ALA A 367 -25.05 -16.19 -6.20
CA ALA A 367 -25.53 -14.81 -6.19
C ALA A 367 -24.40 -13.81 -5.90
N GLN A 368 -23.49 -14.16 -4.98
CA GLN A 368 -22.31 -13.35 -4.67
C GLN A 368 -21.34 -13.25 -5.86
N MET A 369 -21.13 -14.33 -6.59
CA MET A 369 -20.33 -14.34 -7.82
C MET A 369 -20.95 -13.43 -8.89
N GLN A 370 -22.27 -13.54 -9.12
CA GLN A 370 -22.97 -12.66 -10.07
C GLN A 370 -22.85 -11.17 -9.67
N ARG A 371 -22.93 -10.88 -8.36
CA ARG A 371 -22.70 -9.54 -7.85
C ARG A 371 -21.28 -9.05 -8.16
N SER A 372 -20.25 -9.86 -7.90
CA SER A 372 -18.86 -9.51 -8.18
C SER A 372 -18.59 -9.32 -9.68
N GLU A 373 -19.25 -10.11 -10.54
CA GLU A 373 -19.17 -9.95 -12.00
C GLU A 373 -19.79 -8.63 -12.48
N ALA A 374 -20.92 -8.25 -11.92
CA ALA A 374 -21.54 -6.96 -12.20
C ALA A 374 -20.68 -5.79 -11.70
N GLN A 375 -20.08 -5.94 -10.51
CA GLN A 375 -19.14 -4.93 -9.95
C GLN A 375 -17.89 -4.79 -10.81
N PHE A 376 -17.30 -5.89 -11.28
CA PHE A 376 -16.15 -5.83 -12.19
C PHE A 376 -16.48 -5.11 -13.50
N THR A 377 -17.65 -5.40 -14.08
CA THR A 377 -18.12 -4.74 -15.31
C THR A 377 -18.31 -3.25 -15.10
N GLU A 378 -18.92 -2.84 -14.00
CA GLU A 378 -19.09 -1.43 -13.62
C GLU A 378 -17.75 -0.73 -13.40
N SER A 379 -16.83 -1.34 -12.63
CA SER A 379 -15.49 -0.80 -12.40
C SER A 379 -14.73 -0.57 -13.70
N LYS A 380 -14.84 -1.50 -14.66
CA LYS A 380 -14.23 -1.38 -15.97
C LYS A 380 -14.81 -0.21 -16.76
N GLN A 381 -16.14 -0.06 -16.82
CA GLN A 381 -16.80 1.03 -17.54
C GLN A 381 -16.49 2.40 -16.92
N ALA A 382 -16.49 2.47 -15.57
CA ALA A 382 -16.15 3.69 -14.85
C ALA A 382 -14.68 4.10 -15.12
N PHE A 383 -13.76 3.15 -15.06
CA PHE A 383 -12.35 3.37 -15.36
C PHE A 383 -12.12 3.86 -16.80
N GLU A 384 -12.72 3.18 -17.80
CA GLU A 384 -12.63 3.58 -19.22
C GLU A 384 -13.17 4.99 -19.43
N THR A 385 -14.29 5.32 -18.81
CA THR A 385 -14.91 6.65 -18.91
C THR A 385 -13.99 7.73 -18.35
N GLU A 386 -13.42 7.50 -17.16
CA GLU A 386 -12.56 8.46 -16.50
C GLU A 386 -11.22 8.64 -17.22
N MET A 387 -10.66 7.58 -17.78
CA MET A 387 -9.46 7.66 -18.61
C MET A 387 -9.69 8.45 -19.88
N ASN A 388 -10.83 8.25 -20.54
CA ASN A 388 -11.21 9.02 -21.72
C ASN A 388 -11.40 10.53 -21.40
N ILE A 389 -11.98 10.86 -20.23
CA ILE A 389 -12.06 12.24 -19.75
C ILE A 389 -10.66 12.83 -19.53
N SER A 390 -9.75 12.07 -18.92
CA SER A 390 -8.38 12.50 -18.67
C SER A 390 -7.62 12.77 -19.98
N VAL A 391 -7.75 11.89 -20.97
CA VAL A 391 -7.17 12.08 -22.32
C VAL A 391 -7.74 13.33 -22.98
N ALA A 392 -9.07 13.55 -22.93
CA ALA A 392 -9.69 14.72 -23.51
C ALA A 392 -9.21 16.04 -22.85
N ARG A 393 -8.99 16.02 -21.52
CA ARG A 393 -8.41 17.18 -20.80
C ARG A 393 -6.96 17.42 -21.20
N LEU A 394 -6.14 16.37 -21.32
CA LEU A 394 -4.76 16.48 -21.80
C LEU A 394 -4.71 17.11 -23.21
N ASP A 395 -5.54 16.61 -24.14
CA ASP A 395 -5.62 17.14 -25.50
C ASP A 395 -6.08 18.62 -25.53
N ALA A 396 -6.94 19.03 -24.60
CA ALA A 396 -7.37 20.42 -24.47
C ALA A 396 -6.22 21.32 -23.98
N ILE A 397 -5.49 20.90 -22.96
CA ILE A 397 -4.34 21.65 -22.43
C ILE A 397 -3.24 21.74 -23.48
N GLU A 398 -2.88 20.64 -24.13
CA GLU A 398 -1.84 20.62 -25.18
C GLU A 398 -2.16 21.54 -26.37
N ARG A 399 -3.44 21.68 -26.74
CA ARG A 399 -3.88 22.65 -27.77
C ARG A 399 -3.89 24.09 -27.28
N SER A 400 -4.12 24.31 -25.99
CA SER A 400 -4.20 25.65 -25.40
C SER A 400 -2.82 26.25 -25.12
N LEU A 401 -1.82 25.44 -24.74
CA LEU A 401 -0.47 25.91 -24.42
C LEU A 401 0.18 26.74 -25.54
N PRO A 402 0.20 26.33 -26.82
CA PRO A 402 0.76 27.13 -27.90
C PRO A 402 0.08 28.48 -28.06
N VAL A 403 -1.27 28.53 -27.88
CA VAL A 403 -2.04 29.77 -27.97
C VAL A 403 -1.66 30.76 -26.89
N VAL A 404 -1.52 30.26 -25.62
CA VAL A 404 -1.11 31.14 -24.50
C VAL A 404 0.35 31.55 -24.65
N THR A 405 1.23 30.70 -25.16
CA THR A 405 2.61 31.04 -25.49
C THR A 405 2.71 32.14 -26.55
N GLN A 406 1.89 32.06 -27.59
CA GLN A 406 1.82 33.13 -28.60
C GLN A 406 1.28 34.45 -28.00
N ARG A 407 0.28 34.39 -27.14
CA ARG A 407 -0.21 35.58 -26.40
C ARG A 407 0.87 36.20 -25.53
N GLU A 408 1.72 35.40 -24.89
CA GLU A 408 2.84 35.86 -24.09
C GLU A 408 3.84 36.62 -24.97
N ALA A 409 4.22 36.07 -26.13
CA ALA A 409 5.14 36.70 -27.05
C ALA A 409 4.58 38.06 -27.56
N LEU A 410 3.32 38.11 -27.92
CA LEU A 410 2.66 39.35 -28.36
C LEU A 410 2.58 40.39 -27.22
N ALA A 411 2.33 39.98 -25.99
CA ALA A 411 2.31 40.86 -24.83
C ALA A 411 3.71 41.43 -24.52
N ALA A 412 4.77 40.63 -24.68
CA ALA A 412 6.15 41.07 -24.53
C ALA A 412 6.54 42.10 -25.60
N GLU A 413 6.23 41.84 -26.90
CA GLU A 413 6.48 42.75 -28.01
C GLU A 413 5.74 44.09 -27.83
N ARG A 414 4.51 44.05 -27.30
CA ARG A 414 3.75 45.26 -26.97
C ARG A 414 4.47 46.15 -25.97
N ILE A 415 5.13 45.59 -24.95
CA ILE A 415 5.88 46.35 -23.98
C ILE A 415 7.06 47.05 -24.64
N GLU A 416 7.82 46.38 -25.51
CA GLU A 416 8.94 46.98 -26.24
C GLU A 416 8.46 48.16 -27.13
N THR A 417 7.35 47.99 -27.77
CA THR A 417 6.69 49.02 -28.58
C THR A 417 6.31 50.24 -27.71
N LEU A 418 5.65 50.01 -26.58
CA LEU A 418 5.22 51.07 -25.67
C LEU A 418 6.41 51.79 -25.02
N GLN A 419 7.51 51.11 -24.71
CA GLN A 419 8.73 51.72 -24.21
C GLN A 419 9.35 52.68 -25.23
N SER A 420 9.40 52.28 -26.50
CA SER A 420 9.89 53.15 -27.57
C SER A 420 8.99 54.36 -27.80
N GLN A 421 7.66 54.17 -27.75
CA GLN A 421 6.67 55.27 -27.87
C GLN A 421 6.70 56.19 -26.65
N LEU A 422 6.99 55.72 -25.46
CA LEU A 422 7.14 56.50 -24.27
C LEU A 422 8.35 57.42 -24.41
N ALA A 423 9.48 56.94 -24.95
CA ALA A 423 10.68 57.72 -25.20
C ALA A 423 10.43 58.89 -26.21
N THR A 424 9.47 58.75 -27.10
CA THR A 424 9.08 59.79 -28.08
C THR A 424 7.86 60.62 -27.64
N GLY A 425 7.36 60.38 -26.43
CA GLY A 425 6.21 61.11 -25.89
C GLY A 425 4.86 60.77 -26.53
N GLN A 426 4.77 59.68 -27.31
CA GLN A 426 3.58 59.23 -28.00
C GLN A 426 2.60 58.37 -27.14
N THR A 427 3.06 57.92 -25.99
CA THR A 427 2.26 57.15 -25.03
C THR A 427 2.53 57.60 -23.59
N GLY A 428 1.60 57.26 -22.70
CA GLY A 428 1.73 57.54 -21.26
C GLY A 428 2.20 56.35 -20.44
N LEU A 429 2.75 56.58 -19.28
CA LEU A 429 3.21 55.57 -18.32
C LEU A 429 2.10 54.60 -17.88
N SER A 430 0.86 55.05 -17.79
CA SER A 430 -0.29 54.20 -17.45
C SER A 430 -0.50 53.02 -18.44
N GLN A 431 -0.32 53.29 -19.74
CA GLN A 431 -0.43 52.25 -20.77
C GLN A 431 0.69 51.22 -20.67
N LEU A 432 1.88 51.66 -20.26
CA LEU A 432 2.98 50.74 -20.01
C LEU A 432 2.74 49.86 -18.77
N ILE A 433 2.17 50.43 -17.69
CA ILE A 433 1.75 49.64 -16.49
C ILE A 433 0.73 48.61 -16.88
N ASP A 434 -0.33 48.98 -17.62
CA ASP A 434 -1.38 48.07 -18.07
C ASP A 434 -0.81 46.91 -18.91
N ALA A 435 0.10 47.20 -19.84
CA ALA A 435 0.73 46.20 -20.68
C ALA A 435 1.60 45.23 -19.87
N GLU A 436 2.30 45.76 -18.93
CA GLU A 436 3.12 45.01 -18.03
C GLU A 436 2.26 44.09 -17.12
N ILE A 437 1.10 44.55 -16.62
CA ILE A 437 0.13 43.72 -15.88
C ILE A 437 -0.39 42.59 -16.76
N GLN A 438 -0.70 42.87 -18.01
CA GLN A 438 -1.17 41.85 -18.97
C GLN A 438 -0.07 40.78 -19.21
N LEU A 439 1.18 41.19 -19.42
CA LEU A 439 2.27 40.22 -19.57
C LEU A 439 2.44 39.32 -18.33
N TYR A 440 2.39 39.91 -17.11
CA TYR A 440 2.41 39.13 -15.89
C TYR A 440 1.28 38.09 -15.86
N ARG A 441 0.03 38.49 -16.10
CA ARG A 441 -1.14 37.57 -16.08
C ARG A 441 -0.98 36.42 -17.07
N VAL A 442 -0.49 36.69 -18.29
CA VAL A 442 -0.26 35.64 -19.28
C VAL A 442 0.87 34.69 -18.86
N ARG A 443 1.94 35.19 -18.27
CA ARG A 443 3.03 34.36 -17.74
C ARG A 443 2.59 33.52 -16.54
N ASP A 444 1.83 34.09 -15.61
CA ASP A 444 1.23 33.35 -14.48
C ASP A 444 0.29 32.24 -14.97
N GLN A 445 -0.51 32.53 -16.01
CA GLN A 445 -1.35 31.53 -16.68
C GLN A 445 -0.50 30.40 -17.30
N LEU A 446 0.63 30.72 -17.95
CA LEU A 446 1.53 29.69 -18.52
C LEU A 446 2.14 28.78 -17.45
N VAL A 447 2.59 29.34 -16.34
CA VAL A 447 3.14 28.55 -15.21
C VAL A 447 2.05 27.61 -14.68
N THR A 448 0.86 28.11 -14.43
CA THR A 448 -0.27 27.33 -13.94
C THR A 448 -0.66 26.19 -14.91
N MET A 449 -0.79 26.51 -16.21
CA MET A 449 -1.13 25.49 -17.21
C MET A 449 -0.07 24.42 -17.41
N ARG A 450 1.22 24.75 -17.28
CA ARG A 450 2.31 23.76 -17.32
C ARG A 450 2.24 22.84 -16.10
N ALA A 451 1.98 23.39 -14.91
CA ALA A 451 1.78 22.61 -13.71
C ALA A 451 0.57 21.67 -13.84
N GLU A 452 -0.58 22.18 -14.28
CA GLU A 452 -1.80 21.39 -14.48
C GLU A 452 -1.60 20.26 -15.48
N ARG A 453 -0.91 20.55 -16.61
CA ARG A 453 -0.56 19.53 -17.60
C ARG A 453 0.24 18.40 -16.97
N GLU A 454 1.28 18.73 -16.24
CA GLU A 454 2.19 17.75 -15.65
C GLU A 454 1.52 16.94 -14.54
N ILE A 455 0.73 17.58 -13.68
CA ILE A 455 -0.09 16.88 -12.68
C ILE A 455 -1.02 15.88 -13.38
N LEU A 456 -1.67 16.27 -14.46
CA LEU A 456 -2.58 15.39 -15.17
C LEU A 456 -1.86 14.22 -15.84
N PHE A 457 -0.65 14.41 -16.40
CA PHE A 457 0.18 13.32 -16.91
C PHE A 457 0.56 12.33 -15.81
N LEU A 458 1.07 12.83 -14.68
CA LEU A 458 1.55 12.00 -13.59
C LEU A 458 0.41 11.26 -12.89
N THR A 459 -0.72 11.93 -12.64
CA THR A 459 -1.88 11.29 -11.99
C THR A 459 -2.55 10.25 -12.90
N THR A 460 -2.71 10.55 -14.19
CA THR A 460 -3.26 9.59 -15.15
C THR A 460 -2.31 8.41 -15.34
N GLY A 461 -1.00 8.68 -15.45
CA GLY A 461 0.03 7.65 -15.54
C GLY A 461 0.08 6.75 -14.29
N ALA A 462 -0.11 7.31 -13.10
CA ALA A 462 -0.20 6.53 -11.86
C ALA A 462 -1.39 5.55 -11.90
N ARG A 463 -2.57 6.00 -12.28
CA ARG A 463 -3.77 5.15 -12.36
C ARG A 463 -3.68 4.06 -13.42
N LEU A 464 -2.94 4.30 -14.50
CA LEU A 464 -2.65 3.31 -15.54
C LEU A 464 -1.50 2.35 -15.16
N GLY A 465 -0.87 2.54 -14.00
CA GLY A 465 0.29 1.75 -13.55
C GLY A 465 1.62 2.13 -14.24
N LEU A 466 1.62 3.17 -15.09
CA LEU A 466 2.80 3.61 -15.83
C LEU A 466 3.84 4.25 -14.90
N LEU A 467 3.38 5.07 -13.94
CA LEU A 467 4.27 5.78 -13.01
C LEU A 467 5.00 4.80 -12.08
N ALA A 468 4.29 3.79 -11.56
CA ALA A 468 4.88 2.75 -10.71
C ALA A 468 6.00 1.98 -11.42
N ARG A 469 5.84 1.72 -12.72
CA ARG A 469 6.88 1.08 -13.54
C ARG A 469 8.07 2.01 -13.75
N GLN A 470 7.82 3.27 -14.06
CA GLN A 470 8.86 4.27 -14.32
C GLN A 470 9.77 4.48 -13.10
N ILE A 471 9.19 4.46 -11.90
CA ILE A 471 9.95 4.62 -10.65
C ILE A 471 10.48 3.29 -10.07
N GLY A 472 10.29 2.15 -10.75
CA GLY A 472 10.81 0.85 -10.33
C GLY A 472 10.08 0.22 -9.14
N LEU A 473 8.82 0.55 -8.89
CA LEU A 473 7.96 -0.12 -7.90
C LEU A 473 7.45 -1.48 -8.40
N LEU A 474 7.47 -1.67 -9.72
CA LEU A 474 7.18 -2.93 -10.41
C LEU A 474 8.50 -3.52 -10.88
N ASP A 475 8.80 -4.75 -10.50
CA ASP A 475 9.86 -5.51 -11.13
C ASP A 475 9.54 -5.68 -12.62
N ALA A 476 10.53 -5.53 -13.47
CA ALA A 476 10.38 -5.54 -14.93
C ALA A 476 9.82 -6.88 -15.49
N ASP A 477 9.65 -7.89 -14.65
CA ASP A 477 9.25 -9.27 -14.99
C ASP A 477 7.92 -9.72 -14.33
N SER A 478 7.12 -8.83 -13.76
CA SER A 478 5.80 -9.17 -13.16
C SER A 478 4.63 -8.90 -14.11
#